data_279b283c3dda1cb06f6df05af90f9773
#
_entry.id   279b283c3dda1cb06f6df05af90f9773
#
_cell.length_a   1.000
_cell.length_b   1.000
_cell.length_c   1.000
_cell.angle_alpha   90.00
_cell.angle_beta   90.00
_cell.angle_gamma   90.00
#
_symmetry.space_group_name_H-M   'P 1'
#
loop_
_entity.id
_entity.type
_entity.pdbx_description
1 polymer ?
#
loop_
_entity_poly.entity_id
_entity_poly.type
_entity_poly.pdbx_seq_one_letter_code
_entity_poly.pdbx_strand_id
1 'polypeptide(L)'
;YWREQAKAGKPTSGRIINTTSVSGIYGNLGQTNYGAAKAGIASFTIIAALELARFNVTVNAVAPVALTRMTEGLGNAPETDEEREMRSPRWIAPIVTWLASDEAAGVTGRIFEASGQTLAIAEGWHRGPSHAPVEDPTTLGPIVAELLKNARPNAGMDGRDGSWPQSAR
;
A
#
# COMPACT_ATOMS: atom_id res chain seq x y z
N TYR A 1 -13.05 -8.13 21.11
CA TYR A 1 -12.48 -7.60 22.33
C TYR A 1 -12.74 -6.09 22.48
N TRP A 2 -12.19 -5.20 21.64
CA TRP A 2 -12.32 -3.74 21.78
C TRP A 2 -13.76 -3.23 21.76
N ARG A 3 -14.61 -3.81 20.93
CA ARG A 3 -16.05 -3.50 20.92
C ARG A 3 -16.70 -3.76 22.28
N GLU A 4 -16.39 -4.86 22.92
CA GLU A 4 -16.94 -5.19 24.24
C GLU A 4 -16.37 -4.29 25.33
N GLN A 5 -15.09 -3.92 25.27
CA GLN A 5 -14.52 -2.95 26.19
C GLN A 5 -15.21 -1.58 26.05
N ALA A 6 -15.39 -1.10 24.82
CA ALA A 6 -16.06 0.17 24.54
C ALA A 6 -17.53 0.16 25.04
N LYS A 7 -18.27 -0.93 24.82
CA LYS A 7 -19.63 -1.10 25.35
C LYS A 7 -19.68 -1.08 26.88
N ALA A 8 -18.65 -1.57 27.54
CA ALA A 8 -18.51 -1.53 28.98
C ALA A 8 -18.03 -0.18 29.53
N GLY A 9 -17.91 0.86 28.69
CA GLY A 9 -17.41 2.18 29.07
C GLY A 9 -15.93 2.22 29.44
N LYS A 10 -15.16 1.17 29.09
CA LYS A 10 -13.73 1.11 29.37
C LYS A 10 -12.93 1.79 28.26
N PRO A 11 -11.85 2.53 28.58
CA PRO A 11 -11.01 3.14 27.58
C PRO A 11 -10.37 2.06 26.69
N THR A 12 -10.32 2.34 25.40
CA THR A 12 -9.66 1.49 24.40
C THR A 12 -8.60 2.29 23.66
N SER A 13 -7.49 1.65 23.32
CA SER A 13 -6.39 2.19 22.54
C SER A 13 -5.72 1.05 21.79
N GLY A 14 -6.39 0.58 20.73
CA GLY A 14 -5.90 -0.55 19.93
C GLY A 14 -5.03 -0.09 18.77
N ARG A 15 -4.04 -0.90 18.41
CA ARG A 15 -3.17 -0.70 17.23
C ARG A 15 -3.12 -1.99 16.44
N ILE A 16 -3.51 -1.95 15.19
CA ILE A 16 -3.37 -3.05 14.23
C ILE A 16 -2.42 -2.56 13.14
N ILE A 17 -1.36 -3.31 12.92
CA ILE A 17 -0.36 -3.01 11.89
C ILE A 17 -0.23 -4.24 11.02
N ASN A 18 -0.74 -4.15 9.80
CA ASN A 18 -0.71 -5.20 8.81
C ASN A 18 0.57 -5.11 7.97
N THR A 19 0.96 -6.21 7.33
CA THR A 19 2.07 -6.22 6.38
C THR A 19 1.53 -6.53 4.98
N THR A 20 1.52 -5.52 4.12
CA THR A 20 1.22 -5.61 2.69
C THR A 20 2.52 -5.70 1.86
N SER A 21 2.50 -5.27 0.62
CA SER A 21 3.66 -5.25 -0.29
C SER A 21 3.45 -4.23 -1.39
N VAL A 22 4.52 -3.62 -1.88
CA VAL A 22 4.53 -2.82 -3.11
C VAL A 22 4.02 -3.62 -4.31
N SER A 23 4.22 -4.95 -4.33
CA SER A 23 3.64 -5.83 -5.36
C SER A 23 2.10 -5.87 -5.33
N GLY A 24 1.49 -5.69 -4.16
CA GLY A 24 0.04 -5.60 -4.01
C GLY A 24 -0.51 -4.21 -4.30
N ILE A 25 0.32 -3.18 -4.25
CA ILE A 25 -0.06 -1.78 -4.50
C ILE A 25 0.10 -1.45 -5.98
N TYR A 26 1.27 -1.74 -6.55
CA TYR A 26 1.65 -1.34 -7.91
C TYR A 26 1.63 -2.48 -8.93
N GLY A 27 1.55 -3.73 -8.46
CA GLY A 27 1.64 -4.93 -9.30
C GLY A 27 3.09 -5.31 -9.60
N ASN A 28 3.37 -6.61 -9.67
CA ASN A 28 4.67 -7.14 -10.06
C ASN A 28 4.51 -8.36 -10.96
N LEU A 29 5.24 -8.38 -12.07
CA LEU A 29 5.20 -9.49 -13.04
C LEU A 29 5.54 -10.83 -12.36
N GLY A 30 4.77 -11.88 -12.67
CA GLY A 30 4.96 -13.21 -12.10
C GLY A 30 4.44 -13.41 -10.68
N GLN A 31 3.85 -12.38 -10.06
CA GLN A 31 3.35 -12.42 -8.67
C GLN A 31 1.82 -12.22 -8.56
N THR A 32 1.05 -12.71 -9.51
CA THR A 32 -0.42 -12.47 -9.54
C THR A 32 -1.12 -12.91 -8.25
N ASN A 33 -0.84 -14.10 -7.74
CA ASN A 33 -1.43 -14.62 -6.50
C ASN A 33 -0.93 -13.85 -5.27
N TYR A 34 0.37 -13.59 -5.19
CA TYR A 34 0.97 -12.84 -4.08
C TYR A 34 0.46 -11.39 -4.08
N GLY A 35 0.49 -10.72 -5.24
CA GLY A 35 -0.01 -9.37 -5.42
C GLY A 35 -1.48 -9.25 -5.03
N ALA A 36 -2.33 -10.18 -5.48
CA ALA A 36 -3.74 -10.21 -5.11
C ALA A 36 -3.95 -10.36 -3.59
N ALA A 37 -3.21 -11.25 -2.92
CA ALA A 37 -3.28 -11.42 -1.48
C ALA A 37 -2.85 -10.14 -0.74
N LYS A 38 -1.77 -9.49 -1.18
CA LYS A 38 -1.25 -8.27 -0.56
C LYS A 38 -2.12 -7.05 -0.84
N ALA A 39 -2.74 -6.95 -2.02
CA ALA A 39 -3.77 -5.95 -2.31
C ALA A 39 -5.00 -6.13 -1.41
N GLY A 40 -5.41 -7.39 -1.16
CA GLY A 40 -6.48 -7.71 -0.21
C GLY A 40 -6.18 -7.20 1.21
N ILE A 41 -4.93 -7.33 1.68
CA ILE A 41 -4.50 -6.80 2.98
C ILE A 41 -4.56 -5.26 3.00
N ALA A 42 -4.16 -4.60 1.93
CA ALA A 42 -4.24 -3.14 1.81
C ALA A 42 -5.71 -2.66 1.90
N SER A 43 -6.60 -3.28 1.14
CA SER A 43 -8.04 -2.98 1.18
C SER A 43 -8.65 -3.29 2.56
N PHE A 44 -8.34 -4.46 3.13
CA PHE A 44 -8.77 -4.81 4.49
C PHE A 44 -8.34 -3.77 5.52
N THR A 45 -7.12 -3.25 5.42
CA THR A 45 -6.59 -2.22 6.32
C THR A 45 -7.47 -0.97 6.31
N ILE A 46 -7.86 -0.50 5.12
CA ILE A 46 -8.70 0.69 4.95
C ILE A 46 -10.10 0.45 5.54
N ILE A 47 -10.71 -0.69 5.22
CA ILE A 47 -12.07 -1.03 5.69
C ILE A 47 -12.08 -1.19 7.21
N ALA A 48 -11.11 -1.94 7.76
CA ALA A 48 -11.01 -2.16 9.20
C ALA A 48 -10.73 -0.84 9.96
N ALA A 49 -9.97 0.08 9.37
CA ALA A 49 -9.75 1.42 9.94
C ALA A 49 -11.07 2.19 10.08
N LEU A 50 -11.93 2.16 9.04
CA LEU A 50 -13.24 2.80 9.08
C LEU A 50 -14.16 2.17 10.13
N GLU A 51 -14.20 0.84 10.20
CA GLU A 51 -15.07 0.10 11.12
C GLU A 51 -14.66 0.25 12.59
N LEU A 52 -13.34 0.29 12.85
CA LEU A 52 -12.78 0.25 14.20
C LEU A 52 -12.48 1.63 14.80
N ALA A 53 -12.53 2.70 14.00
CA ALA A 53 -12.30 4.07 14.46
C ALA A 53 -13.17 4.45 15.68
N ARG A 54 -14.45 4.07 15.66
CA ARG A 54 -15.41 4.30 16.76
C ARG A 54 -15.03 3.61 18.07
N PHE A 55 -14.09 2.68 18.05
CA PHE A 55 -13.58 1.96 19.22
C PHE A 55 -12.17 2.42 19.60
N ASN A 56 -11.72 3.56 19.06
CA ASN A 56 -10.36 4.08 19.27
C ASN A 56 -9.27 3.04 18.94
N VAL A 57 -9.45 2.34 17.81
CA VAL A 57 -8.47 1.38 17.27
C VAL A 57 -7.98 1.91 15.94
N THR A 58 -6.69 2.10 15.81
CA THR A 58 -6.08 2.45 14.52
C THR A 58 -5.68 1.17 13.77
N VAL A 59 -5.82 1.21 12.44
CA VAL A 59 -5.43 0.11 11.56
C VAL A 59 -4.62 0.68 10.42
N ASN A 60 -3.36 0.28 10.32
CA ASN A 60 -2.45 0.72 9.26
C ASN A 60 -1.74 -0.48 8.65
N ALA A 61 -1.08 -0.29 7.53
CA ALA A 61 -0.25 -1.32 6.92
C ALA A 61 1.13 -0.79 6.57
N VAL A 62 2.11 -1.68 6.57
CA VAL A 62 3.46 -1.43 6.07
C VAL A 62 3.70 -2.32 4.86
N ALA A 63 4.25 -1.73 3.80
CA ALA A 63 4.76 -2.41 2.60
C ALA A 63 6.30 -2.37 2.65
N PRO A 64 6.93 -3.36 3.28
CA PRO A 64 8.37 -3.36 3.48
C PRO A 64 9.13 -3.79 2.23
N VAL A 65 10.28 -3.15 1.99
CA VAL A 65 11.27 -3.60 1.01
C VAL A 65 12.61 -3.81 1.73
N ALA A 66 13.00 -5.06 1.90
CA ALA A 66 14.23 -5.42 2.59
C ALA A 66 14.83 -6.72 2.04
N LEU A 67 16.14 -6.85 2.16
CA LEU A 67 16.86 -8.08 1.86
C LEU A 67 16.81 -9.00 3.09
N THR A 68 16.27 -10.18 2.90
CA THR A 68 16.16 -11.21 3.93
C THR A 68 16.50 -12.56 3.33
N ARG A 69 16.68 -13.59 4.14
CA ARG A 69 16.87 -14.97 3.65
C ARG A 69 15.77 -15.41 2.67
N MET A 70 14.57 -14.89 2.80
CA MET A 70 13.46 -15.21 1.89
C MET A 70 13.55 -14.48 0.55
N THR A 71 14.30 -13.39 0.48
CA THR A 71 14.40 -12.52 -0.72
C THR A 71 15.77 -12.56 -1.37
N GLU A 72 16.77 -13.24 -0.77
CA GLU A 72 18.13 -13.36 -1.31
C GLU A 72 18.20 -13.94 -2.74
N GLY A 73 17.23 -14.76 -3.14
CA GLY A 73 17.15 -15.32 -4.49
C GLY A 73 16.25 -14.51 -5.45
N LEU A 74 15.68 -13.40 -5.00
CA LEU A 74 14.74 -12.60 -5.77
C LEU A 74 15.41 -11.27 -6.18
N GLY A 75 16.03 -11.24 -7.33
CA GLY A 75 16.72 -10.07 -7.88
C GLY A 75 18.24 -10.09 -7.71
N ASN A 76 18.88 -8.97 -7.97
CA ASN A 76 20.34 -8.85 -7.89
C ASN A 76 20.81 -8.85 -6.43
N ALA A 77 21.86 -9.63 -6.15
CA ALA A 77 22.56 -9.54 -4.87
C ALA A 77 23.17 -8.12 -4.70
N PRO A 78 23.23 -7.60 -3.47
CA PRO A 78 23.94 -6.35 -3.24
C PRO A 78 25.43 -6.52 -3.55
N GLU A 79 25.99 -5.57 -4.28
CA GLU A 79 27.40 -5.59 -4.71
C GLU A 79 28.33 -4.98 -3.66
N THR A 80 27.79 -4.11 -2.80
CA THR A 80 28.55 -3.41 -1.75
C THR A 80 27.93 -3.62 -0.37
N ASP A 81 28.72 -3.39 0.67
CA ASP A 81 28.22 -3.40 2.05
C ASP A 81 27.24 -2.26 2.30
N GLU A 82 27.38 -1.13 1.64
CA GLU A 82 26.46 0.00 1.70
C GLU A 82 25.09 -0.37 1.11
N GLU A 83 25.05 -1.05 -0.03
CA GLU A 83 23.82 -1.56 -0.60
C GLU A 83 23.15 -2.61 0.29
N ARG A 84 23.94 -3.50 0.89
CA ARG A 84 23.46 -4.48 1.85
C ARG A 84 22.83 -3.80 3.06
N GLU A 85 23.50 -2.78 3.57
CA GLU A 85 23.02 -1.99 4.69
C GLU A 85 21.74 -1.22 4.37
N MET A 86 21.64 -0.57 3.22
CA MET A 86 20.43 0.09 2.75
C MET A 86 19.26 -0.87 2.55
N ARG A 87 19.54 -2.15 2.28
CA ARG A 87 18.53 -3.20 2.14
C ARG A 87 18.27 -3.98 3.43
N SER A 88 18.85 -3.56 4.54
CA SER A 88 18.68 -4.21 5.84
C SER A 88 17.24 -4.13 6.34
N PRO A 89 16.66 -5.20 6.90
CA PRO A 89 15.32 -5.19 7.48
C PRO A 89 15.19 -4.30 8.72
N ARG A 90 16.30 -3.84 9.32
CA ARG A 90 16.29 -2.93 10.46
C ARG A 90 15.55 -1.61 10.17
N TRP A 91 15.50 -1.18 8.92
CA TRP A 91 14.82 0.05 8.50
C TRP A 91 13.30 -0.03 8.56
N ILE A 92 12.76 -1.24 8.70
CA ILE A 92 11.30 -1.44 8.79
C ILE A 92 10.80 -1.27 10.22
N ALA A 93 11.60 -1.65 11.21
CA ALA A 93 11.19 -1.64 12.61
C ALA A 93 10.77 -0.24 13.13
N PRO A 94 11.44 0.88 12.78
CA PRO A 94 11.09 2.21 13.30
C PRO A 94 9.64 2.61 13.02
N ILE A 95 9.16 2.47 11.77
CA ILE A 95 7.78 2.84 11.44
C ILE A 95 6.77 1.94 12.13
N VAL A 96 7.06 0.64 12.25
CA VAL A 96 6.17 -0.30 12.96
C VAL A 96 6.08 0.07 14.44
N THR A 97 7.21 0.36 15.07
CA THR A 97 7.25 0.77 16.48
C THR A 97 6.52 2.08 16.71
N TRP A 98 6.72 3.07 15.83
CA TRP A 98 6.03 4.36 15.92
C TRP A 98 4.51 4.21 15.74
N LEU A 99 4.07 3.41 14.76
CA LEU A 99 2.64 3.13 14.56
C LEU A 99 1.99 2.42 15.76
N ALA A 100 2.77 1.69 16.55
CA ALA A 100 2.30 1.03 17.77
C ALA A 100 2.24 1.98 18.98
N SER A 101 2.84 3.17 18.89
CA SER A 101 2.90 4.14 19.98
C SER A 101 1.64 5.01 20.08
N ASP A 102 1.54 5.77 21.17
CA ASP A 102 0.47 6.76 21.35
C ASP A 102 0.63 7.99 20.45
N GLU A 103 1.83 8.30 19.97
CA GLU A 103 2.07 9.38 19.03
C GLU A 103 1.34 9.16 17.70
N ALA A 104 1.11 7.90 17.31
CA ALA A 104 0.39 7.53 16.10
C ALA A 104 -1.14 7.41 16.30
N ALA A 105 -1.69 7.86 17.43
CA ALA A 105 -3.12 7.71 17.75
C ALA A 105 -4.06 8.36 16.70
N GLY A 106 -3.60 9.40 16.00
CA GLY A 106 -4.34 10.07 14.93
C GLY A 106 -4.15 9.46 13.54
N VAL A 107 -3.32 8.40 13.39
CA VAL A 107 -2.97 7.83 12.11
C VAL A 107 -3.69 6.49 11.91
N THR A 108 -4.60 6.42 10.95
CA THR A 108 -5.36 5.21 10.65
C THR A 108 -5.71 5.13 9.15
N GLY A 109 -5.87 3.93 8.63
CA GLY A 109 -6.23 3.68 7.23
C GLY A 109 -5.09 4.00 6.24
N ARG A 110 -3.83 4.05 6.70
CA ARG A 110 -2.68 4.40 5.87
C ARG A 110 -1.81 3.18 5.56
N ILE A 111 -1.18 3.24 4.41
CA ILE A 111 -0.22 2.25 3.94
C ILE A 111 1.12 2.95 3.81
N PHE A 112 2.12 2.47 4.54
CA PHE A 112 3.47 3.04 4.56
C PHE A 112 4.42 2.13 3.78
N GLU A 113 5.10 2.68 2.80
CA GLU A 113 6.25 2.04 2.17
C GLU A 113 7.49 2.31 3.01
N ALA A 114 8.24 1.27 3.33
CA ALA A 114 9.42 1.39 4.17
C ALA A 114 10.60 0.56 3.63
N SER A 115 11.75 1.21 3.53
CA SER A 115 13.05 0.62 3.16
C SER A 115 14.17 1.44 3.76
N GLY A 116 15.43 1.07 3.56
CA GLY A 116 16.56 1.92 3.94
C GLY A 116 16.74 3.17 3.06
N GLN A 117 15.94 3.33 2.01
CA GLN A 117 16.01 4.47 1.10
C GLN A 117 14.73 5.32 1.10
N THR A 118 13.62 4.75 1.56
CA THR A 118 12.31 5.37 1.40
C THR A 118 11.44 5.13 2.63
N LEU A 119 10.83 6.19 3.10
CA LEU A 119 9.65 6.16 3.95
C LEU A 119 8.60 7.04 3.27
N ALA A 120 7.53 6.42 2.77
CA ALA A 120 6.51 7.11 2.01
C ALA A 120 5.11 6.61 2.38
N ILE A 121 4.09 7.34 1.96
CA ILE A 121 2.69 6.91 2.04
C ILE A 121 2.24 6.55 0.63
N ALA A 122 1.70 5.34 0.45
CA ALA A 122 0.95 5.00 -0.75
C ALA A 122 -0.44 5.65 -0.64
N GLU A 123 -0.73 6.61 -1.51
CA GLU A 123 -1.94 7.45 -1.39
C GLU A 123 -3.25 6.71 -1.67
N GLY A 124 -3.19 5.59 -2.37
CA GLY A 124 -4.36 4.79 -2.72
C GLY A 124 -5.10 5.29 -3.97
N TRP A 125 -6.30 4.75 -4.18
CA TRP A 125 -7.10 5.04 -5.37
C TRP A 125 -7.88 6.35 -5.21
N HIS A 126 -7.75 7.21 -6.20
CA HIS A 126 -8.55 8.43 -6.36
C HIS A 126 -9.31 8.36 -7.69
N ARG A 127 -10.51 8.95 -7.74
CA ARG A 127 -11.24 9.06 -9.00
C ARG A 127 -10.49 10.01 -9.93
N GLY A 128 -10.14 9.49 -11.10
CA GLY A 128 -9.56 10.28 -12.18
C GLY A 128 -10.62 11.06 -13.00
N PRO A 129 -10.29 11.43 -14.23
CA PRO A 129 -11.22 12.06 -15.17
C PRO A 129 -12.50 11.24 -15.31
N SER A 130 -13.63 11.91 -15.50
CA SER A 130 -14.92 11.23 -15.61
C SER A 130 -15.76 11.81 -16.74
N HIS A 131 -16.66 11.01 -17.28
CA HIS A 131 -17.65 11.36 -18.28
C HIS A 131 -19.02 10.84 -17.83
N ALA A 132 -20.09 11.44 -18.31
CA ALA A 132 -21.41 10.89 -18.11
C ALA A 132 -21.54 9.50 -18.80
N PRO A 133 -22.31 8.56 -18.25
CA PRO A 133 -22.50 7.27 -18.90
C PRO A 133 -23.18 7.43 -20.27
N VAL A 134 -22.83 6.56 -21.22
CA VAL A 134 -23.46 6.46 -22.53
C VAL A 134 -24.00 5.04 -22.73
N GLU A 135 -25.13 4.92 -23.40
CA GLU A 135 -25.76 3.61 -23.65
C GLU A 135 -25.19 2.93 -24.90
N ASP A 136 -24.78 3.71 -25.89
CA ASP A 136 -24.24 3.18 -27.14
C ASP A 136 -22.75 2.90 -27.02
N PRO A 137 -22.30 1.62 -27.00
CA PRO A 137 -20.90 1.24 -26.88
C PRO A 137 -20.05 1.72 -28.07
N THR A 138 -20.64 2.01 -29.23
CA THR A 138 -19.90 2.49 -30.41
C THR A 138 -19.34 3.89 -30.22
N THR A 139 -19.88 4.66 -29.27
CA THR A 139 -19.43 6.03 -28.97
C THR A 139 -18.33 6.07 -27.90
N LEU A 140 -18.00 4.94 -27.24
CA LEU A 140 -17.06 4.88 -26.13
C LEU A 140 -15.60 5.14 -26.55
N GLY A 141 -15.21 4.79 -27.78
CA GLY A 141 -13.81 4.89 -28.22
C GLY A 141 -13.18 6.28 -27.98
N PRO A 142 -13.72 7.36 -28.57
CA PRO A 142 -13.20 8.71 -28.37
C PRO A 142 -13.32 9.18 -26.92
N ILE A 143 -14.39 8.81 -26.20
CA ILE A 143 -14.57 9.18 -24.80
C ILE A 143 -13.47 8.56 -23.93
N VAL A 144 -13.22 7.24 -24.09
CA VAL A 144 -12.18 6.54 -23.33
C VAL A 144 -10.78 7.07 -23.67
N ALA A 145 -10.53 7.38 -24.94
CA ALA A 145 -9.26 8.00 -25.38
C ALA A 145 -8.99 9.33 -24.65
N GLU A 146 -10.02 10.18 -24.52
CA GLU A 146 -9.89 11.46 -23.82
C GLU A 146 -9.73 11.26 -22.29
N LEU A 147 -10.44 10.31 -21.69
CA LEU A 147 -10.25 9.95 -20.29
C LEU A 147 -8.82 9.46 -20.02
N LEU A 148 -8.28 8.58 -20.86
CA LEU A 148 -6.91 8.05 -20.73
C LEU A 148 -5.85 9.13 -20.89
N LYS A 149 -6.05 10.07 -21.82
CA LYS A 149 -5.13 11.20 -22.04
C LYS A 149 -4.98 12.09 -20.80
N ASN A 150 -6.07 12.26 -20.04
CA ASN A 150 -6.11 13.13 -18.87
C ASN A 150 -5.94 12.36 -17.54
N ALA A 151 -5.90 11.04 -17.57
CA ALA A 151 -5.70 10.22 -16.39
C ALA A 151 -4.22 10.22 -15.99
N ARG A 152 -3.99 10.17 -14.68
CA ARG A 152 -2.66 9.87 -14.14
C ARG A 152 -2.24 8.46 -14.58
N PRO A 153 -1.04 8.27 -15.13
CA PRO A 153 -0.57 6.96 -15.53
C PRO A 153 -0.38 6.05 -14.31
N ASN A 154 -0.42 4.74 -14.52
CA ASN A 154 -0.11 3.79 -13.46
C ASN A 154 1.35 3.96 -13.02
N ALA A 155 1.57 3.87 -11.73
CA ALA A 155 2.91 3.80 -11.17
C ALA A 155 3.47 2.36 -11.31
N GLY A 156 4.78 2.24 -11.46
CA GLY A 156 5.48 0.97 -11.37
C GLY A 156 5.87 0.63 -9.93
N MET A 157 6.69 -0.41 -9.79
CA MET A 157 7.15 -0.92 -8.48
C MET A 157 7.98 0.08 -7.66
N ASP A 158 8.47 1.14 -8.30
CA ASP A 158 9.19 2.25 -7.67
C ASP A 158 8.26 3.39 -7.19
N GLY A 159 6.95 3.23 -7.34
CA GLY A 159 5.93 4.20 -6.96
C GLY A 159 5.86 5.43 -7.87
N ARG A 160 6.58 5.46 -9.00
CA ARG A 160 6.64 6.61 -9.91
C ARG A 160 5.65 6.49 -11.06
N ASP A 161 5.04 7.61 -11.40
CA ASP A 161 4.15 7.70 -12.56
C ASP A 161 4.88 7.34 -13.85
N GLY A 162 4.21 6.54 -14.69
CA GLY A 162 4.74 6.18 -16.02
C GLY A 162 5.84 5.13 -16.01
N SER A 163 6.28 4.63 -14.85
CA SER A 163 7.23 3.49 -14.76
C SER A 163 6.55 2.12 -14.93
N TRP A 164 5.24 2.10 -15.15
CA TRP A 164 4.50 0.88 -15.49
C TRP A 164 5.04 0.27 -16.80
N PRO A 165 5.29 -1.05 -16.83
CA PRO A 165 5.76 -1.70 -18.05
C PRO A 165 4.81 -1.48 -19.21
N GLN A 166 5.30 -0.83 -20.28
CA GLN A 166 4.54 -0.71 -21.51
C GLN A 166 4.44 -2.11 -22.15
N SER A 167 3.22 -2.53 -22.52
CA SER A 167 3.11 -3.74 -23.35
C SER A 167 3.92 -3.53 -24.62
N ALA A 168 4.79 -4.47 -24.92
CA ALA A 168 5.38 -4.51 -26.27
C ALA A 168 4.21 -4.58 -27.27
N ARG A 169 4.10 -3.58 -28.12
CA ARG A 169 3.14 -3.54 -29.21
C ARG A 169 3.52 -4.53 -30.29
#